data_f32febc37320ef7dc95f364185eca1ad
#
_entry.id   f32febc37320ef7dc95f364185eca1ad
#
_cell.length_a   1.000
_cell.length_b   1.000
_cell.length_c   1.000
_cell.angle_alpha   90.00
_cell.angle_beta   90.00
_cell.angle_gamma   90.00
#
_symmetry.space_group_name_H-M   'P 1'
#
loop_
_entity.id
_entity.type
_entity.pdbx_description
1 polymer ?
#
loop_
_entity_poly.entity_id
_entity_poly.type
_entity_poly.pdbx_seq_one_letter_code
_entity_poly.pdbx_strand_id
1 'polypeptide(L)'
;MPKSIDLFNHYLPPEYYDRIIALGGNAHMMNRARKMPAMSDIQYRLEKMEEFEGYRQVPCIVSPNVEQLVGPEHTASLARFANQCFSELCEKHPDRFPTFVATLPLDDMEKASREAEYAVRELGAAGVQIFTNQGGRPIDGEDFYQLYETLNSLKALLWIHPARTVKQPYYYTVETEERYELWWTMMWPIETTMAASRLVYSGFFQRCREVRVVLHHAGGMLPMEGGRLDNGLKLYGTRTAPGREGLTDSPIQGMDQGAEFRKFYADCATFGSRDAIACGLGFFGKEHMVFASDMPFDPEDGFGYVRRTLADIDALSIPDEDKDLLRFGNAERLLGIHI
;
A
#
# COMPACT_ATOMS: atom_id res chain seq x y z
N MET A 1 7.89 24.62 5.44
CA MET A 1 8.26 23.44 4.63
C MET A 1 7.42 23.44 3.38
N PRO A 2 7.85 22.80 2.28
CA PRO A 2 7.03 22.74 1.07
C PRO A 2 5.76 21.91 1.30
N LYS A 3 4.70 22.21 0.53
CA LYS A 3 3.47 21.41 0.50
C LYS A 3 3.80 19.93 0.30
N SER A 4 3.04 19.03 0.91
CA SER A 4 3.20 17.58 0.72
C SER A 4 1.91 16.81 0.99
N ILE A 5 1.69 15.73 0.25
CA ILE A 5 0.57 14.81 0.43
C ILE A 5 1.14 13.42 0.70
N ASP A 6 0.94 12.94 1.92
CA ASP A 6 1.36 11.62 2.36
C ASP A 6 0.32 10.57 1.96
N LEU A 7 0.64 9.79 0.92
CA LEU A 7 -0.28 8.81 0.32
C LEU A 7 -0.29 7.45 1.03
N PHE A 8 0.61 7.21 1.99
CA PHE A 8 0.63 5.95 2.73
C PHE A 8 1.03 6.19 4.19
N ASN A 9 0.04 6.27 5.04
CA ASN A 9 0.18 6.48 6.48
C ASN A 9 -0.98 5.80 7.20
N HIS A 10 -0.76 5.42 8.46
CA HIS A 10 -1.70 4.60 9.20
C HIS A 10 -2.38 5.37 10.32
N TYR A 11 -3.68 5.10 10.48
CA TYR A 11 -4.48 5.60 11.59
C TYR A 11 -5.38 4.49 12.12
N LEU A 12 -5.55 4.44 13.43
CA LEU A 12 -6.43 3.51 14.13
C LEU A 12 -7.50 4.32 14.86
N PRO A 13 -8.69 4.51 14.27
CA PRO A 13 -9.78 5.18 14.96
C PRO A 13 -10.09 4.46 16.29
N PRO A 14 -10.16 5.16 17.43
CA PRO A 14 -10.45 4.55 18.73
C PRO A 14 -11.77 3.75 18.71
N GLU A 15 -12.78 4.25 18.03
CA GLU A 15 -14.09 3.63 17.89
C GLU A 15 -14.01 2.29 17.13
N TYR A 16 -13.11 2.19 16.14
CA TYR A 16 -12.87 0.95 15.42
C TYR A 16 -12.25 -0.12 16.34
N TYR A 17 -11.27 0.27 17.17
CA TYR A 17 -10.69 -0.62 18.16
C TYR A 17 -11.76 -1.14 19.14
N ASP A 18 -12.59 -0.25 19.68
CA ASP A 18 -13.67 -0.59 20.60
C ASP A 18 -14.71 -1.53 19.92
N ARG A 19 -14.95 -1.31 18.63
CA ARG A 19 -15.83 -2.18 17.84
C ARG A 19 -15.28 -3.59 17.70
N ILE A 20 -13.96 -3.77 17.50
CA ILE A 20 -13.33 -5.11 17.49
C ILE A 20 -13.56 -5.82 18.82
N ILE A 21 -13.35 -5.12 19.93
CA ILE A 21 -13.61 -5.69 21.29
C ILE A 21 -15.07 -6.10 21.42
N ALA A 22 -16.00 -5.23 21.06
CA ALA A 22 -17.46 -5.50 21.18
C ALA A 22 -17.91 -6.71 20.34
N LEU A 23 -17.22 -7.00 19.25
CA LEU A 23 -17.46 -8.17 18.40
C LEU A 23 -16.74 -9.44 18.89
N GLY A 24 -16.08 -9.41 20.05
CA GLY A 24 -15.30 -10.53 20.56
C GLY A 24 -14.03 -10.83 19.74
N GLY A 25 -13.56 -9.85 18.98
CA GLY A 25 -12.44 -9.99 18.07
C GLY A 25 -11.06 -9.93 18.75
N ASN A 26 -10.03 -10.27 17.98
CA ASN A 26 -8.64 -10.32 18.43
C ASN A 26 -7.98 -8.94 18.37
N ALA A 27 -8.39 -8.03 19.26
CA ALA A 27 -7.78 -6.69 19.35
C ALA A 27 -6.34 -6.70 19.90
N HIS A 28 -5.86 -7.85 20.42
CA HIS A 28 -4.49 -7.95 20.95
C HIS A 28 -3.44 -7.58 19.89
N MET A 29 -3.67 -7.94 18.64
CA MET A 29 -2.77 -7.61 17.52
C MET A 29 -2.59 -6.09 17.33
N MET A 30 -3.57 -5.28 17.76
CA MET A 30 -3.53 -3.81 17.64
C MET A 30 -3.05 -3.11 18.92
N ASN A 31 -2.70 -3.86 19.99
CA ASN A 31 -2.31 -3.27 21.27
C ASN A 31 -1.06 -2.37 21.17
N ARG A 32 -0.12 -2.69 20.27
CA ARG A 32 1.05 -1.83 20.02
C ARG A 32 0.60 -0.54 19.34
N ALA A 33 -0.14 -0.64 18.25
CA ALA A 33 -0.63 0.52 17.50
C ALA A 33 -1.43 1.48 18.38
N ARG A 34 -2.38 0.97 19.18
CA ARG A 34 -3.20 1.78 20.09
C ARG A 34 -2.39 2.61 21.09
N LYS A 35 -1.17 2.16 21.47
CA LYS A 35 -0.33 2.85 22.45
C LYS A 35 0.51 3.99 21.84
N MET A 36 0.48 4.14 20.52
CA MET A 36 1.20 5.20 19.82
C MET A 36 0.27 6.41 19.66
N PRO A 37 0.56 7.57 20.28
CA PRO A 37 -0.36 8.72 20.24
C PRO A 37 -0.71 9.12 18.81
N ALA A 38 0.27 9.28 17.93
CA ALA A 38 0.04 9.66 16.53
C ALA A 38 -0.79 8.62 15.73
N MET A 39 -0.93 7.37 16.23
CA MET A 39 -1.74 6.32 15.61
C MET A 39 -3.22 6.44 15.97
N SER A 40 -3.57 6.82 17.21
CA SER A 40 -4.94 6.69 17.73
C SER A 40 -5.50 7.96 18.38
N ASP A 41 -4.69 9.00 18.59
CA ASP A 41 -5.13 10.29 19.11
C ASP A 41 -5.12 11.33 17.98
N ILE A 42 -6.30 11.69 17.52
CA ILE A 42 -6.44 12.65 16.41
C ILE A 42 -6.00 14.06 16.79
N GLN A 43 -6.19 14.47 18.04
CA GLN A 43 -5.79 15.80 18.47
C GLN A 43 -4.27 15.92 18.49
N TYR A 44 -3.58 14.93 19.07
CA TYR A 44 -2.13 14.85 19.03
C TYR A 44 -1.61 14.87 17.58
N ARG A 45 -2.27 14.08 16.68
CA ARG A 45 -1.88 14.00 15.27
C ARG A 45 -2.02 15.34 14.57
N LEU A 46 -3.13 16.05 14.77
CA LEU A 46 -3.37 17.39 14.20
C LEU A 46 -2.37 18.42 14.74
N GLU A 47 -2.10 18.43 16.04
CA GLU A 47 -1.10 19.33 16.64
C GLU A 47 0.29 19.11 16.01
N LYS A 48 0.69 17.86 15.82
CA LYS A 48 1.95 17.52 15.17
C LYS A 48 1.99 17.88 13.68
N MET A 49 0.88 17.81 12.99
CA MET A 49 0.78 18.22 11.59
C MET A 49 1.00 19.72 11.41
N GLU A 50 0.78 20.55 12.43
CA GLU A 50 1.08 22.00 12.37
C GLU A 50 2.58 22.30 12.23
N GLU A 51 3.46 21.36 12.58
CA GLU A 51 4.90 21.49 12.35
C GLU A 51 5.27 21.51 10.86
N PHE A 52 4.33 21.10 9.96
CA PHE A 52 4.55 20.93 8.53
C PHE A 52 3.55 21.77 7.72
N GLU A 53 4.02 22.87 7.17
CA GLU A 53 3.17 23.76 6.36
C GLU A 53 2.61 23.03 5.12
N GLY A 54 1.29 23.09 4.93
CA GLY A 54 0.64 22.46 3.77
C GLY A 54 0.71 20.93 3.71
N TYR A 55 1.07 20.26 4.82
CA TYR A 55 1.10 18.81 4.90
C TYR A 55 -0.31 18.24 5.04
N ARG A 56 -0.62 17.27 4.18
CA ARG A 56 -1.88 16.53 4.15
C ARG A 56 -1.62 15.04 4.15
N GLN A 57 -2.61 14.29 4.61
CA GLN A 57 -2.53 12.83 4.71
C GLN A 57 -3.72 12.17 4.02
N VAL A 58 -3.45 11.04 3.38
CA VAL A 58 -4.47 10.09 2.90
C VAL A 58 -4.36 8.84 3.77
N PRO A 59 -5.08 8.78 4.90
CA PRO A 59 -4.90 7.73 5.89
C PRO A 59 -5.52 6.41 5.42
N CYS A 60 -4.92 5.31 5.87
CA CYS A 60 -5.48 3.97 5.77
C CYS A 60 -5.49 3.28 7.14
N ILE A 61 -6.26 2.18 7.22
CA ILE A 61 -6.27 1.38 8.45
C ILE A 61 -4.91 0.70 8.64
N VAL A 62 -4.48 0.63 9.91
CA VAL A 62 -3.27 -0.12 10.26
C VAL A 62 -3.52 -1.63 10.12
N SER A 63 -2.50 -2.35 9.65
CA SER A 63 -2.50 -3.82 9.64
C SER A 63 -2.66 -4.40 11.06
N PRO A 64 -3.34 -5.56 11.26
CA PRO A 64 -3.81 -6.51 10.27
C PRO A 64 -5.19 -6.19 9.70
N ASN A 65 -5.55 -6.87 8.58
CA ASN A 65 -6.85 -6.68 7.96
C ASN A 65 -7.99 -7.32 8.78
N VAL A 66 -9.24 -6.93 8.47
CA VAL A 66 -10.45 -7.24 9.26
C VAL A 66 -10.66 -8.74 9.49
N GLU A 67 -10.35 -9.60 8.52
CA GLU A 67 -10.51 -11.05 8.63
C GLU A 67 -9.50 -11.73 9.58
N GLN A 68 -8.49 -11.01 10.01
CA GLN A 68 -7.57 -11.46 11.05
C GLN A 68 -8.00 -11.00 12.44
N LEU A 69 -8.95 -10.09 12.50
CA LEU A 69 -9.40 -9.45 13.73
C LEU A 69 -10.71 -10.02 14.24
N VAL A 70 -11.64 -10.39 13.35
CA VAL A 70 -12.98 -10.88 13.69
C VAL A 70 -13.36 -12.10 12.86
N GLY A 71 -14.42 -12.82 13.28
CA GLY A 71 -14.98 -13.91 12.50
C GLY A 71 -15.61 -13.45 11.17
N PRO A 72 -15.76 -14.36 10.18
CA PRO A 72 -16.20 -14.03 8.81
C PRO A 72 -17.62 -13.42 8.76
N GLU A 73 -18.45 -13.64 9.76
CA GLU A 73 -19.77 -13.01 9.90
C GLU A 73 -19.72 -11.52 10.21
N HIS A 74 -18.56 -11.01 10.67
CA HIS A 74 -18.36 -9.64 11.11
C HIS A 74 -17.44 -8.82 10.19
N THR A 75 -16.68 -9.46 9.29
CA THR A 75 -15.66 -8.78 8.46
C THR A 75 -16.23 -7.62 7.64
N ALA A 76 -17.34 -7.83 6.94
CA ALA A 76 -17.97 -6.81 6.12
C ALA A 76 -18.49 -5.63 6.96
N SER A 77 -19.11 -5.90 8.11
CA SER A 77 -19.61 -4.85 9.00
C SER A 77 -18.49 -4.05 9.66
N LEU A 78 -17.38 -4.72 9.97
CA LEU A 78 -16.21 -4.07 10.55
C LEU A 78 -15.46 -3.22 9.53
N ALA A 79 -15.30 -3.69 8.28
CA ALA A 79 -14.74 -2.92 7.18
C ALA A 79 -15.56 -1.64 6.91
N ARG A 80 -16.89 -1.79 6.77
CA ARG A 80 -17.81 -0.67 6.61
C ARG A 80 -17.66 0.35 7.73
N PHE A 81 -17.60 -0.10 8.97
CA PHE A 81 -17.47 0.79 10.13
C PHE A 81 -16.13 1.56 10.10
N ALA A 82 -15.02 0.89 9.76
CA ALA A 82 -13.74 1.55 9.61
C ALA A 82 -13.78 2.65 8.53
N ASN A 83 -14.36 2.34 7.37
CA ASN A 83 -14.48 3.29 6.27
C ASN A 83 -15.37 4.51 6.63
N GLN A 84 -16.42 4.30 7.40
CA GLN A 84 -17.25 5.39 7.94
C GLN A 84 -16.46 6.29 8.90
N CYS A 85 -15.65 5.71 9.79
CA CYS A 85 -14.78 6.51 10.67
C CYS A 85 -13.80 7.39 9.88
N PHE A 86 -13.24 6.88 8.76
CA PHE A 86 -12.38 7.69 7.90
C PHE A 86 -13.13 8.76 7.12
N SER A 87 -14.32 8.47 6.60
CA SER A 87 -15.17 9.47 5.95
C SER A 87 -15.48 10.62 6.89
N GLU A 88 -15.90 10.32 8.13
CA GLU A 88 -16.15 11.33 9.16
C GLU A 88 -14.88 12.13 9.52
N LEU A 89 -13.72 11.50 9.55
CA LEU A 89 -12.44 12.18 9.77
C LEU A 89 -12.15 13.20 8.66
N CYS A 90 -12.35 12.80 7.40
CA CYS A 90 -12.16 13.67 6.24
C CYS A 90 -13.18 14.82 6.23
N GLU A 91 -14.44 14.58 6.58
CA GLU A 91 -15.46 15.61 6.68
C GLU A 91 -15.17 16.65 7.78
N LYS A 92 -14.63 16.19 8.92
CA LYS A 92 -14.26 17.07 10.05
C LYS A 92 -13.00 17.89 9.79
N HIS A 93 -12.05 17.37 9.00
CA HIS A 93 -10.74 17.99 8.79
C HIS A 93 -10.31 17.92 7.31
N PRO A 94 -11.10 18.45 6.35
CA PRO A 94 -10.85 18.30 4.92
C PRO A 94 -9.52 18.92 4.46
N ASP A 95 -9.04 19.95 5.17
CA ASP A 95 -7.75 20.59 4.86
C ASP A 95 -6.54 19.73 5.24
N ARG A 96 -6.70 18.73 6.10
CA ARG A 96 -5.66 17.81 6.56
C ARG A 96 -5.81 16.42 5.98
N PHE A 97 -7.04 15.96 5.79
CA PHE A 97 -7.39 14.63 5.27
C PHE A 97 -8.36 14.80 4.08
N PRO A 98 -7.84 15.07 2.88
CA PRO A 98 -8.71 15.35 1.70
C PRO A 98 -9.50 14.13 1.25
N THR A 99 -9.03 12.93 1.55
CA THR A 99 -9.64 11.62 1.25
C THR A 99 -8.96 10.55 2.09
N PHE A 100 -9.36 9.29 1.92
CA PHE A 100 -8.80 8.14 2.63
C PHE A 100 -8.69 6.91 1.73
N VAL A 101 -8.03 5.88 2.22
CA VAL A 101 -7.92 4.56 1.58
C VAL A 101 -8.84 3.59 2.32
N ALA A 102 -9.80 3.00 1.64
CA ALA A 102 -10.76 2.10 2.25
C ALA A 102 -10.16 0.72 2.54
N THR A 103 -10.60 0.09 3.63
CA THR A 103 -10.34 -1.31 3.95
C THR A 103 -11.50 -2.20 3.48
N LEU A 104 -11.20 -3.45 3.16
CA LEU A 104 -12.15 -4.38 2.56
C LEU A 104 -12.21 -5.72 3.30
N PRO A 105 -13.35 -6.43 3.29
CA PRO A 105 -13.48 -7.80 3.79
C PRO A 105 -12.98 -8.79 2.71
N LEU A 106 -11.66 -9.03 2.65
CA LEU A 106 -11.01 -9.81 1.58
C LEU A 106 -11.22 -11.33 1.72
N ASP A 107 -11.97 -11.79 2.71
CA ASP A 107 -12.42 -13.18 2.85
C ASP A 107 -13.57 -13.53 1.89
N ASP A 108 -14.25 -12.50 1.33
CA ASP A 108 -15.38 -12.64 0.39
C ASP A 108 -15.30 -11.55 -0.69
N MET A 109 -14.90 -11.92 -1.91
CA MET A 109 -14.66 -10.95 -3.00
C MET A 109 -15.93 -10.24 -3.46
N GLU A 110 -17.11 -10.84 -3.32
CA GLU A 110 -18.37 -10.15 -3.63
C GLU A 110 -18.66 -9.04 -2.61
N LYS A 111 -18.46 -9.32 -1.32
CA LYS A 111 -18.58 -8.31 -0.26
C LYS A 111 -17.52 -7.24 -0.40
N ALA A 112 -16.26 -7.63 -0.71
CA ALA A 112 -15.16 -6.70 -0.95
C ALA A 112 -15.46 -5.74 -2.11
N SER A 113 -15.99 -6.25 -3.23
CA SER A 113 -16.36 -5.44 -4.39
C SER A 113 -17.49 -4.45 -4.06
N ARG A 114 -18.52 -4.90 -3.35
CA ARG A 114 -19.63 -4.03 -2.90
C ARG A 114 -19.16 -2.96 -1.92
N GLU A 115 -18.26 -3.33 -1.01
CA GLU A 115 -17.68 -2.37 -0.06
C GLU A 115 -16.80 -1.34 -0.77
N ALA A 116 -15.97 -1.77 -1.74
CA ALA A 116 -15.16 -0.87 -2.55
C ALA A 116 -16.04 0.16 -3.31
N GLU A 117 -17.08 -0.30 -3.96
CA GLU A 117 -18.02 0.59 -4.66
C GLU A 117 -18.67 1.59 -3.72
N TYR A 118 -19.15 1.14 -2.56
CA TYR A 118 -19.77 2.03 -1.58
C TYR A 118 -18.78 3.03 -0.99
N ALA A 119 -17.58 2.58 -0.62
CA ALA A 119 -16.57 3.47 -0.04
C ALA A 119 -16.13 4.57 -1.01
N VAL A 120 -15.98 4.23 -2.29
CA VAL A 120 -15.58 5.21 -3.31
C VAL A 120 -16.73 6.15 -3.66
N ARG A 121 -17.95 5.64 -3.87
CA ARG A 121 -19.06 6.46 -4.35
C ARG A 121 -19.76 7.28 -3.26
N GLU A 122 -19.91 6.68 -2.07
CA GLU A 122 -20.75 7.26 -1.00
C GLU A 122 -19.92 7.86 0.13
N LEU A 123 -18.71 7.33 0.40
CA LEU A 123 -17.89 7.78 1.50
C LEU A 123 -16.69 8.65 1.06
N GLY A 124 -16.44 8.80 -0.24
CA GLY A 124 -15.37 9.64 -0.76
C GLY A 124 -13.96 9.04 -0.66
N ALA A 125 -13.82 7.71 -0.56
CA ALA A 125 -12.52 7.06 -0.61
C ALA A 125 -11.87 7.23 -1.99
N ALA A 126 -10.56 7.50 -2.03
CA ALA A 126 -9.80 7.58 -3.28
C ALA A 126 -9.60 6.20 -3.93
N GLY A 127 -9.70 5.15 -3.15
CA GLY A 127 -9.52 3.78 -3.56
C GLY A 127 -9.43 2.86 -2.36
N VAL A 128 -8.79 1.71 -2.52
CA VAL A 128 -8.78 0.65 -1.51
C VAL A 128 -7.37 0.15 -1.21
N GLN A 129 -7.17 -0.38 0.00
CA GLN A 129 -5.98 -1.14 0.36
C GLN A 129 -6.28 -2.63 0.29
N ILE A 130 -5.38 -3.37 -0.36
CA ILE A 130 -5.28 -4.83 -0.23
C ILE A 130 -3.88 -5.22 0.25
N PHE A 131 -3.66 -6.50 0.48
CA PHE A 131 -2.38 -7.01 0.95
C PHE A 131 -1.69 -7.85 -0.14
N THR A 132 -0.38 -8.05 -0.02
CA THR A 132 0.41 -8.85 -0.98
C THR A 132 -0.04 -10.30 -1.08
N ASN A 133 -0.75 -10.79 -0.08
CA ASN A 133 -1.45 -12.07 -0.10
C ASN A 133 -2.66 -12.02 0.83
N GLN A 134 -3.64 -12.86 0.58
CA GLN A 134 -4.82 -13.04 1.43
C GLN A 134 -4.80 -14.43 2.07
N GLY A 135 -4.36 -14.48 3.35
CA GLY A 135 -4.22 -15.75 4.06
C GLY A 135 -3.27 -16.74 3.35
N GLY A 136 -2.22 -16.23 2.71
CA GLY A 136 -1.28 -17.01 1.91
C GLY A 136 -1.72 -17.22 0.45
N ARG A 137 -2.94 -16.84 0.06
CA ARG A 137 -3.39 -16.91 -1.35
C ARG A 137 -2.82 -15.72 -2.13
N PRO A 138 -2.28 -15.93 -3.33
CA PRO A 138 -1.76 -14.87 -4.15
C PRO A 138 -2.88 -13.98 -4.70
N ILE A 139 -2.60 -12.71 -4.90
CA ILE A 139 -3.58 -11.69 -5.32
C ILE A 139 -3.82 -11.64 -6.83
N ASP A 140 -3.13 -12.43 -7.62
CA ASP A 140 -3.36 -12.59 -9.06
C ASP A 140 -4.37 -13.70 -9.40
N GLY A 141 -4.99 -14.30 -8.38
CA GLY A 141 -6.03 -15.32 -8.54
C GLY A 141 -7.27 -14.76 -9.25
N GLU A 142 -7.96 -15.61 -10.03
CA GLU A 142 -9.13 -15.20 -10.82
C GLU A 142 -10.28 -14.66 -9.95
N ASP A 143 -10.39 -15.12 -8.71
CA ASP A 143 -11.36 -14.63 -7.73
C ASP A 143 -11.17 -13.15 -7.39
N PHE A 144 -9.93 -12.64 -7.40
CA PHE A 144 -9.68 -11.22 -7.18
C PHE A 144 -10.13 -10.31 -8.33
N TYR A 145 -10.27 -10.84 -9.54
CA TYR A 145 -10.62 -10.01 -10.69
C TYR A 145 -12.01 -9.39 -10.59
N GLN A 146 -12.93 -9.97 -9.83
CA GLN A 146 -14.22 -9.31 -9.53
C GLN A 146 -13.99 -7.96 -8.83
N LEU A 147 -13.11 -7.90 -7.86
CA LEU A 147 -12.74 -6.65 -7.20
C LEU A 147 -12.01 -5.71 -8.15
N TYR A 148 -11.04 -6.21 -8.90
CA TYR A 148 -10.23 -5.39 -9.83
C TYR A 148 -11.08 -4.77 -10.95
N GLU A 149 -12.05 -5.49 -11.49
CA GLU A 149 -12.99 -4.98 -12.49
C GLU A 149 -13.91 -3.92 -11.90
N THR A 150 -14.33 -4.06 -10.64
CA THR A 150 -15.04 -3.02 -9.91
C THR A 150 -14.18 -1.76 -9.76
N LEU A 151 -12.94 -1.89 -9.29
CA LEU A 151 -12.01 -0.75 -9.19
C LEU A 151 -11.73 -0.11 -10.55
N ASN A 152 -11.61 -0.92 -11.60
CA ASN A 152 -11.41 -0.43 -12.96
C ASN A 152 -12.60 0.41 -13.45
N SER A 153 -13.83 -0.02 -13.18
CA SER A 153 -15.04 0.73 -13.53
C SER A 153 -15.17 2.06 -12.75
N LEU A 154 -14.67 2.07 -11.52
CA LEU A 154 -14.64 3.25 -10.64
C LEU A 154 -13.45 4.18 -10.93
N LYS A 155 -12.46 3.74 -11.69
CA LYS A 155 -11.14 4.37 -11.85
C LYS A 155 -10.45 4.63 -10.50
N ALA A 156 -10.72 3.76 -9.53
CA ALA A 156 -10.23 3.89 -8.17
C ALA A 156 -8.77 3.45 -8.06
N LEU A 157 -8.07 3.99 -7.06
CA LEU A 157 -6.69 3.62 -6.77
C LEU A 157 -6.64 2.29 -5.99
N LEU A 158 -5.54 1.58 -6.15
CA LEU A 158 -5.26 0.34 -5.44
C LEU A 158 -3.93 0.47 -4.70
N TRP A 159 -3.96 0.45 -3.37
CA TRP A 159 -2.77 0.36 -2.52
C TRP A 159 -2.49 -1.09 -2.17
N ILE A 160 -1.21 -1.49 -2.25
CA ILE A 160 -0.77 -2.84 -1.88
C ILE A 160 0.20 -2.75 -0.70
N HIS A 161 -0.25 -3.25 0.45
CA HIS A 161 0.53 -3.35 1.69
C HIS A 161 1.13 -4.75 1.84
N PRO A 162 2.38 -4.91 2.26
CA PRO A 162 2.95 -6.24 2.52
C PRO A 162 2.24 -6.96 3.66
N ALA A 163 2.07 -8.28 3.53
CA ALA A 163 1.36 -9.12 4.50
C ALA A 163 2.11 -10.42 4.79
N ARG A 164 3.20 -10.33 5.50
CA ARG A 164 3.91 -11.48 6.04
C ARG A 164 3.95 -11.39 7.56
N THR A 165 3.85 -12.52 8.22
CA THR A 165 3.84 -12.59 9.68
C THR A 165 4.97 -13.46 10.21
N VAL A 166 5.20 -13.41 11.51
CA VAL A 166 6.17 -14.29 12.21
C VAL A 166 5.91 -15.79 11.96
N LYS A 167 4.67 -16.17 11.65
CA LYS A 167 4.28 -17.58 11.36
C LYS A 167 4.64 -18.05 9.94
N GLN A 168 5.29 -17.23 9.16
CA GLN A 168 5.71 -17.54 7.79
C GLN A 168 7.24 -17.40 7.67
N PRO A 169 8.04 -18.27 8.31
CA PRO A 169 9.49 -18.17 8.28
C PRO A 169 10.04 -18.43 6.88
N TYR A 170 11.17 -17.79 6.55
CA TYR A 170 11.87 -18.06 5.29
C TYR A 170 12.37 -19.50 5.22
N TYR A 171 12.89 -20.01 6.33
CA TYR A 171 13.37 -21.41 6.45
C TYR A 171 12.26 -22.36 6.93
N TYR A 172 11.09 -22.31 6.28
CA TYR A 172 9.86 -23.02 6.66
C TYR A 172 10.01 -24.56 6.80
N THR A 173 11.08 -25.15 6.26
CA THR A 173 11.35 -26.59 6.39
C THR A 173 11.90 -26.98 7.76
N VAL A 174 12.43 -26.01 8.52
CA VAL A 174 13.11 -26.24 9.80
C VAL A 174 12.68 -25.27 10.91
N GLU A 175 11.99 -24.20 10.57
CA GLU A 175 11.47 -23.20 11.50
C GLU A 175 9.96 -23.07 11.39
N THR A 176 9.31 -22.86 12.53
CA THR A 176 7.86 -22.61 12.63
C THR A 176 7.52 -21.14 12.82
N GLU A 177 8.49 -20.35 13.19
CA GLU A 177 8.39 -18.89 13.37
C GLU A 177 9.65 -18.22 12.87
N GLU A 178 9.48 -17.06 12.23
CA GLU A 178 10.58 -16.24 11.75
C GLU A 178 11.35 -15.61 12.90
N ARG A 179 12.68 -15.66 12.83
CA ARG A 179 13.56 -15.06 13.83
C ARG A 179 13.92 -13.61 13.46
N TYR A 180 14.40 -12.87 14.45
CA TYR A 180 15.00 -11.52 14.31
C TYR A 180 14.06 -10.50 13.66
N GLU A 181 12.76 -10.74 13.71
CA GLU A 181 11.74 -9.92 13.05
C GLU A 181 11.98 -9.75 11.53
N LEU A 182 12.66 -10.69 10.87
CA LEU A 182 12.95 -10.61 9.44
C LEU A 182 11.68 -10.61 8.58
N TRP A 183 10.55 -11.07 9.13
CA TRP A 183 9.26 -11.09 8.44
C TRP A 183 8.79 -9.69 8.00
N TRP A 184 9.14 -8.61 8.74
CA TRP A 184 8.82 -7.24 8.33
C TRP A 184 10.05 -6.46 7.84
N THR A 185 11.22 -6.63 8.49
CA THR A 185 12.42 -5.84 8.17
C THR A 185 12.98 -6.16 6.78
N MET A 186 12.93 -7.43 6.37
CA MET A 186 13.52 -7.88 5.10
C MET A 186 12.47 -8.49 4.15
N MET A 187 11.49 -9.23 4.71
CA MET A 187 10.58 -10.00 3.86
C MET A 187 9.44 -9.15 3.28
N TRP A 188 9.02 -8.07 3.91
CA TRP A 188 7.97 -7.20 3.36
C TRP A 188 8.33 -6.59 1.99
N PRO A 189 9.54 -6.06 1.75
CA PRO A 189 9.94 -5.65 0.40
C PRO A 189 9.93 -6.80 -0.62
N ILE A 190 10.29 -8.01 -0.20
CA ILE A 190 10.22 -9.20 -1.06
C ILE A 190 8.75 -9.55 -1.39
N GLU A 191 7.86 -9.53 -0.40
CA GLU A 191 6.42 -9.78 -0.60
C GLU A 191 5.81 -8.78 -1.60
N THR A 192 6.12 -7.48 -1.47
CA THR A 192 5.69 -6.46 -2.42
C THR A 192 6.18 -6.76 -3.83
N THR A 193 7.46 -7.12 -3.97
CA THR A 193 8.07 -7.49 -5.25
C THR A 193 7.39 -8.71 -5.89
N MET A 194 7.13 -9.74 -5.09
CA MET A 194 6.48 -10.97 -5.57
C MET A 194 5.03 -10.73 -5.99
N ALA A 195 4.27 -10.00 -5.19
CA ALA A 195 2.87 -9.67 -5.50
C ALA A 195 2.77 -8.82 -6.77
N ALA A 196 3.59 -7.77 -6.90
CA ALA A 196 3.66 -6.93 -8.09
C ALA A 196 4.05 -7.75 -9.34
N SER A 197 5.05 -8.64 -9.22
CA SER A 197 5.46 -9.51 -10.32
C SER A 197 4.33 -10.41 -10.78
N ARG A 198 3.60 -11.03 -9.86
CA ARG A 198 2.46 -11.88 -10.18
C ARG A 198 1.35 -11.11 -10.88
N LEU A 199 1.02 -9.90 -10.43
CA LEU A 199 0.04 -9.04 -11.11
C LEU A 199 0.47 -8.70 -12.55
N VAL A 200 1.75 -8.37 -12.77
CA VAL A 200 2.26 -8.13 -14.12
C VAL A 200 2.10 -9.37 -14.99
N TYR A 201 2.58 -10.53 -14.53
CA TYR A 201 2.54 -11.76 -15.30
C TYR A 201 1.13 -12.32 -15.53
N SER A 202 0.16 -12.03 -14.66
CA SER A 202 -1.25 -12.40 -14.85
C SER A 202 -1.97 -11.53 -15.89
N GLY A 203 -1.32 -10.46 -16.38
CA GLY A 203 -1.93 -9.53 -17.33
C GLY A 203 -2.87 -8.52 -16.67
N PHE A 204 -2.64 -8.18 -15.42
CA PHE A 204 -3.49 -7.24 -14.68
C PHE A 204 -3.70 -5.93 -15.45
N PHE A 205 -2.62 -5.31 -15.93
CA PHE A 205 -2.72 -4.03 -16.64
C PHE A 205 -3.37 -4.09 -18.03
N GLN A 206 -3.50 -5.28 -18.60
CA GLN A 206 -4.24 -5.49 -19.85
C GLN A 206 -5.75 -5.56 -19.60
N ARG A 207 -6.15 -6.13 -18.45
CA ARG A 207 -7.56 -6.26 -18.02
C ARG A 207 -8.07 -5.01 -17.31
N CYS A 208 -7.27 -4.39 -16.45
CA CYS A 208 -7.65 -3.31 -15.53
C CYS A 208 -6.87 -2.03 -15.83
N ARG A 209 -7.11 -1.44 -17.00
CA ARG A 209 -6.33 -0.31 -17.56
C ARG A 209 -6.52 1.01 -16.81
N GLU A 210 -7.66 1.19 -16.14
CA GLU A 210 -7.99 2.41 -15.41
C GLU A 210 -7.50 2.38 -13.95
N VAL A 211 -7.14 1.20 -13.41
CA VAL A 211 -6.63 1.09 -12.04
C VAL A 211 -5.18 1.58 -11.98
N ARG A 212 -4.93 2.50 -11.07
CA ARG A 212 -3.56 2.94 -10.72
C ARG A 212 -3.17 2.26 -9.42
N VAL A 213 -2.05 1.55 -9.43
CA VAL A 213 -1.57 0.76 -8.30
C VAL A 213 -0.41 1.46 -7.63
N VAL A 214 -0.50 1.66 -6.32
CA VAL A 214 0.56 2.23 -5.48
C VAL A 214 1.20 1.11 -4.66
N LEU A 215 2.48 0.87 -4.87
CA LEU A 215 3.29 -0.10 -4.14
C LEU A 215 3.97 0.57 -2.96
N HIS A 216 3.96 -0.09 -1.81
CA HIS A 216 4.62 0.39 -0.60
C HIS A 216 6.14 0.13 -0.61
N HIS A 217 6.90 0.89 0.20
CA HIS A 217 8.36 0.77 0.39
C HIS A 217 9.15 0.86 -0.92
N ALA A 218 8.96 1.93 -1.67
CA ALA A 218 9.61 2.20 -2.96
C ALA A 218 9.42 1.07 -4.00
N GLY A 219 8.30 0.33 -3.92
CA GLY A 219 8.04 -0.82 -4.80
C GLY A 219 8.85 -2.07 -4.46
N GLY A 220 9.32 -2.15 -3.20
CA GLY A 220 10.09 -3.28 -2.71
C GLY A 220 11.46 -3.38 -3.38
N MET A 221 11.77 -4.54 -3.96
CA MET A 221 13.06 -4.77 -4.63
C MET A 221 13.01 -4.54 -6.15
N LEU A 222 11.85 -4.18 -6.73
CA LEU A 222 11.73 -3.98 -8.17
C LEU A 222 12.78 -3.02 -8.75
N PRO A 223 13.06 -1.86 -8.14
CA PRO A 223 14.06 -0.94 -8.66
C PRO A 223 15.47 -1.54 -8.71
N MET A 224 15.87 -2.30 -7.71
CA MET A 224 17.18 -2.98 -7.69
C MET A 224 17.30 -4.07 -8.76
N GLU A 225 16.18 -4.70 -9.12
CA GLU A 225 16.11 -5.78 -10.11
C GLU A 225 15.88 -5.27 -11.54
N GLY A 226 15.87 -3.94 -11.77
CA GLY A 226 15.58 -3.34 -13.08
C GLY A 226 16.35 -3.94 -14.24
N GLY A 227 17.67 -4.15 -14.09
CA GLY A 227 18.49 -4.81 -15.11
C GLY A 227 18.09 -6.27 -15.38
N ARG A 228 17.63 -6.99 -14.35
CA ARG A 228 17.09 -8.35 -14.47
C ARG A 228 15.75 -8.35 -15.21
N LEU A 229 14.90 -7.38 -14.90
CA LEU A 229 13.61 -7.20 -15.57
C LEU A 229 13.78 -6.84 -17.05
N ASP A 230 14.67 -5.92 -17.38
CA ASP A 230 14.87 -5.43 -18.76
C ASP A 230 15.65 -6.43 -19.64
N ASN A 231 16.58 -7.17 -19.07
CA ASN A 231 17.50 -8.05 -19.83
C ASN A 231 17.34 -9.53 -19.47
N GLY A 232 17.18 -9.87 -18.20
CA GLY A 232 17.05 -11.26 -17.75
C GLY A 232 15.76 -11.92 -18.25
N LEU A 233 14.68 -11.15 -18.31
CA LEU A 233 13.39 -11.66 -18.79
C LEU A 233 13.33 -11.97 -20.28
N LYS A 234 14.33 -11.57 -21.08
CA LYS A 234 14.51 -12.06 -22.46
C LYS A 234 14.74 -13.56 -22.51
N LEU A 235 15.14 -14.17 -21.39
CA LEU A 235 15.31 -15.61 -21.22
C LEU A 235 14.11 -16.27 -20.49
N TYR A 236 12.99 -15.57 -20.37
CA TYR A 236 11.79 -16.07 -19.71
C TYR A 236 11.31 -17.38 -20.36
N GLY A 237 11.00 -18.38 -19.54
CA GLY A 237 10.58 -19.71 -19.98
C GLY A 237 11.71 -20.67 -20.37
N THR A 238 12.93 -20.17 -20.67
CA THR A 238 14.02 -21.05 -21.16
C THR A 238 14.57 -22.02 -20.09
N ARG A 239 14.26 -21.78 -18.80
CA ARG A 239 14.67 -22.62 -17.68
C ARG A 239 13.56 -23.52 -17.17
N THR A 240 12.39 -23.46 -17.79
CA THR A 240 11.26 -24.34 -17.46
C THR A 240 11.52 -25.73 -18.00
N ALA A 241 11.36 -26.75 -17.17
CA ALA A 241 11.58 -28.14 -17.55
C ALA A 241 10.53 -28.57 -18.60
N PRO A 242 10.89 -29.46 -19.54
CA PRO A 242 9.95 -30.02 -20.50
C PRO A 242 8.71 -30.62 -19.81
N GLY A 243 7.53 -30.34 -20.34
CA GLY A 243 6.24 -30.74 -19.77
C GLY A 243 5.74 -29.85 -18.61
N ARG A 244 6.41 -28.74 -18.36
CA ARG A 244 6.04 -27.75 -17.35
C ARG A 244 5.83 -26.35 -17.93
N GLU A 245 5.64 -26.25 -19.24
CA GLU A 245 5.52 -24.98 -19.99
C GLU A 245 4.40 -24.08 -19.42
N GLY A 246 3.29 -24.69 -18.98
CA GLY A 246 2.18 -23.98 -18.36
C GLY A 246 2.55 -23.18 -17.10
N LEU A 247 3.71 -23.46 -16.47
CA LEU A 247 4.19 -22.64 -15.34
C LEU A 247 4.71 -21.26 -15.77
N THR A 248 4.92 -21.06 -17.05
CA THR A 248 5.41 -19.80 -17.63
C THR A 248 4.43 -19.18 -18.63
N ASP A 249 3.22 -19.72 -18.74
CA ASP A 249 2.18 -19.10 -19.54
C ASP A 249 1.82 -17.73 -18.94
N SER A 250 1.85 -16.71 -19.78
CA SER A 250 1.55 -15.34 -19.38
C SER A 250 1.01 -14.54 -20.56
N PRO A 251 -0.10 -13.79 -20.37
CA PRO A 251 -0.66 -12.94 -21.42
C PRO A 251 0.27 -11.80 -21.86
N ILE A 252 1.32 -11.52 -21.11
CA ILE A 252 2.33 -10.50 -21.48
C ILE A 252 3.57 -11.11 -22.15
N GLN A 253 3.55 -12.40 -22.45
CA GLN A 253 4.66 -13.05 -23.15
C GLN A 253 4.88 -12.39 -24.52
N GLY A 254 6.12 -12.00 -24.81
CA GLY A 254 6.46 -11.28 -26.05
C GLY A 254 6.27 -9.76 -26.00
N MET A 255 5.72 -9.22 -24.89
CA MET A 255 5.67 -7.77 -24.64
C MET A 255 6.99 -7.27 -24.03
N ASP A 256 7.15 -5.94 -23.95
CA ASP A 256 8.18 -5.31 -23.13
C ASP A 256 7.79 -5.44 -21.64
N GLN A 257 8.29 -6.52 -21.03
CA GLN A 257 7.94 -6.84 -19.64
C GLN A 257 8.47 -5.79 -18.66
N GLY A 258 9.63 -5.18 -18.92
CA GLY A 258 10.17 -4.11 -18.12
C GLY A 258 9.24 -2.88 -18.10
N ALA A 259 8.63 -2.54 -19.25
CA ALA A 259 7.65 -1.46 -19.34
C ALA A 259 6.38 -1.77 -18.53
N GLU A 260 5.95 -3.05 -18.46
CA GLU A 260 4.79 -3.44 -17.67
C GLU A 260 5.01 -3.20 -16.15
N PHE A 261 6.22 -3.50 -15.65
CA PHE A 261 6.57 -3.23 -14.26
C PHE A 261 6.62 -1.72 -13.92
N ARG A 262 6.92 -0.86 -14.90
CA ARG A 262 6.98 0.60 -14.71
C ARG A 262 5.62 1.28 -14.71
N LYS A 263 4.53 0.55 -14.89
CA LYS A 263 3.16 1.08 -14.76
C LYS A 263 2.71 1.30 -13.32
N PHE A 264 3.38 0.66 -12.36
CA PHE A 264 3.12 0.91 -10.95
C PHE A 264 3.56 2.32 -10.54
N TYR A 265 2.86 2.87 -9.56
CA TYR A 265 3.38 3.95 -8.73
C TYR A 265 4.09 3.33 -7.53
N ALA A 266 5.12 3.98 -7.03
CA ALA A 266 5.83 3.56 -5.82
C ALA A 266 5.96 4.75 -4.88
N ASP A 267 5.86 4.47 -3.59
CA ASP A 267 5.99 5.50 -2.59
C ASP A 267 7.44 5.77 -2.16
N CYS A 268 7.64 6.75 -1.27
CA CYS A 268 8.93 7.11 -0.70
C CYS A 268 9.12 6.62 0.75
N ALA A 269 8.31 5.66 1.23
CA ALA A 269 8.38 5.16 2.61
C ALA A 269 9.59 4.24 2.81
N THR A 270 10.79 4.83 2.89
CA THR A 270 12.07 4.12 2.98
C THR A 270 12.81 4.35 4.32
N PHE A 271 12.10 4.91 5.32
CA PHE A 271 12.56 5.11 6.70
C PHE A 271 13.85 5.94 6.85
N GLY A 272 14.12 6.86 5.90
CA GLY A 272 15.32 7.68 5.89
C GLY A 272 16.43 7.13 4.99
N SER A 273 16.07 6.44 3.90
CA SER A 273 17.03 5.98 2.89
C SER A 273 16.85 6.75 1.58
N ARG A 274 17.52 7.89 1.47
CA ARG A 274 17.57 8.69 0.23
C ARG A 274 17.97 7.85 -0.99
N ASP A 275 18.94 6.95 -0.82
CA ASP A 275 19.44 6.14 -1.94
C ASP A 275 18.40 5.12 -2.42
N ALA A 276 17.51 4.64 -1.55
CA ALA A 276 16.39 3.81 -1.97
C ALA A 276 15.35 4.61 -2.79
N ILE A 277 15.06 5.86 -2.38
CA ILE A 277 14.20 6.77 -3.17
C ILE A 277 14.85 7.05 -4.54
N ALA A 278 16.15 7.32 -4.58
CA ALA A 278 16.87 7.55 -5.83
C ALA A 278 16.85 6.31 -6.76
N CYS A 279 16.97 5.11 -6.20
CA CYS A 279 16.83 3.86 -6.95
C CYS A 279 15.40 3.71 -7.53
N GLY A 280 14.37 3.95 -6.70
CA GLY A 280 12.97 3.97 -7.14
C GLY A 280 12.74 4.96 -8.27
N LEU A 281 13.23 6.19 -8.11
CA LEU A 281 13.14 7.24 -9.11
C LEU A 281 13.80 6.85 -10.45
N GLY A 282 14.97 6.20 -10.40
CA GLY A 282 15.67 5.69 -11.58
C GLY A 282 14.90 4.59 -12.32
N PHE A 283 14.09 3.82 -11.64
CA PHE A 283 13.33 2.72 -12.20
C PHE A 283 11.91 3.11 -12.66
N PHE A 284 11.13 3.73 -11.78
CA PHE A 284 9.72 4.11 -12.06
C PHE A 284 9.61 5.45 -12.81
N GLY A 285 10.62 6.30 -12.69
CA GLY A 285 10.56 7.68 -13.20
C GLY A 285 9.85 8.64 -12.24
N LYS A 286 10.13 9.93 -12.40
CA LYS A 286 9.61 10.99 -11.54
C LYS A 286 8.08 11.10 -11.50
N GLU A 287 7.41 10.69 -12.56
CA GLU A 287 5.94 10.75 -12.69
C GLU A 287 5.22 9.66 -11.89
N HIS A 288 5.95 8.62 -11.43
CA HIS A 288 5.42 7.44 -10.78
C HIS A 288 5.91 7.27 -9.33
N MET A 289 6.66 8.24 -8.79
CA MET A 289 7.04 8.25 -7.39
C MET A 289 6.15 9.22 -6.61
N VAL A 290 5.68 8.81 -5.42
CA VAL A 290 4.80 9.61 -4.57
C VAL A 290 5.34 9.68 -3.14
N PHE A 291 5.11 10.81 -2.47
CA PHE A 291 5.47 10.93 -1.07
C PHE A 291 4.58 10.05 -0.21
N ALA A 292 5.20 9.28 0.66
CA ALA A 292 4.58 8.56 1.76
C ALA A 292 5.60 8.33 2.87
N SER A 293 5.14 8.26 4.10
CA SER A 293 6.01 8.16 5.27
C SER A 293 5.96 6.82 5.99
N ASP A 294 4.87 6.06 5.85
CA ASP A 294 4.56 4.91 6.71
C ASP A 294 4.46 5.29 8.21
N MET A 295 4.10 6.57 8.48
CA MET A 295 3.92 7.00 9.87
C MET A 295 2.76 6.22 10.52
N PRO A 296 2.76 6.02 11.84
CA PRO A 296 3.62 6.60 12.87
C PRO A 296 4.59 5.61 13.52
N PHE A 297 5.16 4.68 12.80
CA PHE A 297 5.95 3.57 13.37
C PHE A 297 7.37 3.93 13.79
N ASP A 298 7.79 5.19 13.64
CA ASP A 298 9.11 5.65 14.07
C ASP A 298 9.30 5.61 15.60
N PRO A 299 10.55 5.57 16.09
CA PRO A 299 10.84 5.50 17.52
C PRO A 299 10.75 6.85 18.26
N GLU A 300 10.34 7.92 17.58
CA GLU A 300 10.29 9.27 18.12
C GLU A 300 8.86 9.62 18.58
N ASP A 301 8.21 10.52 17.87
CA ASP A 301 6.89 11.07 18.18
C ASP A 301 5.78 10.67 17.19
N GLY A 302 6.06 9.73 16.30
CA GLY A 302 5.18 9.28 15.23
C GLY A 302 5.32 10.09 13.93
N PHE A 303 6.15 11.14 13.92
CA PHE A 303 6.42 12.00 12.75
C PHE A 303 7.88 11.96 12.29
N GLY A 304 8.71 11.14 12.90
CA GLY A 304 10.12 10.99 12.53
C GLY A 304 10.31 10.54 11.09
N TYR A 305 9.48 9.63 10.58
CA TYR A 305 9.56 9.20 9.18
C TYR A 305 9.08 10.28 8.21
N VAL A 306 8.10 11.09 8.58
CA VAL A 306 7.69 12.27 7.79
C VAL A 306 8.86 13.22 7.60
N ARG A 307 9.53 13.60 8.70
CA ARG A 307 10.71 14.48 8.69
C ARG A 307 11.84 13.92 7.84
N ARG A 308 12.17 12.64 8.01
CA ARG A 308 13.26 11.99 7.27
C ARG A 308 12.97 11.89 5.79
N THR A 309 11.78 11.44 5.41
CA THR A 309 11.43 11.27 3.99
C THR A 309 11.38 12.61 3.26
N LEU A 310 10.87 13.69 3.89
CA LEU A 310 10.93 15.02 3.30
C LEU A 310 12.37 15.51 3.14
N ALA A 311 13.21 15.32 4.15
CA ALA A 311 14.63 15.66 4.08
C ALA A 311 15.39 14.87 3.01
N ASP A 312 15.06 13.58 2.84
CA ASP A 312 15.63 12.73 1.81
C ASP A 312 15.25 13.21 0.40
N ILE A 313 13.98 13.59 0.18
CA ILE A 313 13.53 14.17 -1.09
C ILE A 313 14.26 15.49 -1.36
N ASP A 314 14.43 16.35 -0.35
CA ASP A 314 15.14 17.62 -0.47
C ASP A 314 16.61 17.42 -0.85
N ALA A 315 17.23 16.34 -0.34
CA ALA A 315 18.62 15.99 -0.61
C ALA A 315 18.87 15.26 -1.94
N LEU A 316 17.81 14.94 -2.70
CA LEU A 316 17.99 14.36 -4.04
C LEU A 316 18.63 15.37 -4.99
N SER A 317 19.56 14.89 -5.83
CA SER A 317 20.22 15.68 -6.87
C SER A 317 19.35 15.75 -8.14
N ILE A 318 18.13 16.28 -8.01
CA ILE A 318 17.16 16.49 -9.10
C ILE A 318 16.62 17.92 -9.02
N PRO A 319 16.02 18.47 -10.11
CA PRO A 319 15.37 19.77 -10.11
C PRO A 319 14.30 19.90 -9.01
N ASP A 320 14.12 21.10 -8.47
CA ASP A 320 13.12 21.34 -7.41
C ASP A 320 11.69 21.06 -7.87
N GLU A 321 11.38 21.33 -9.15
CA GLU A 321 10.11 20.96 -9.78
C GLU A 321 9.84 19.44 -9.75
N ASP A 322 10.88 18.62 -9.88
CA ASP A 322 10.76 17.16 -9.79
C ASP A 322 10.58 16.72 -8.34
N LYS A 323 11.21 17.41 -7.36
CA LYS A 323 10.94 17.18 -5.93
C LYS A 323 9.50 17.51 -5.57
N ASP A 324 8.94 18.56 -6.14
CA ASP A 324 7.53 18.96 -5.93
C ASP A 324 6.57 17.93 -6.55
N LEU A 325 6.92 17.32 -7.70
CA LEU A 325 6.15 16.18 -8.22
C LEU A 325 6.10 15.03 -7.21
N LEU A 326 7.23 14.68 -6.60
CA LEU A 326 7.28 13.63 -5.58
C LEU A 326 6.47 14.00 -4.33
N ARG A 327 6.65 15.23 -3.81
CA ARG A 327 6.02 15.69 -2.57
C ARG A 327 4.50 15.76 -2.67
N PHE A 328 3.96 16.28 -3.75
CA PHE A 328 2.50 16.50 -3.89
C PHE A 328 1.96 16.38 -5.32
N GLY A 329 2.68 16.80 -6.37
CA GLY A 329 2.12 16.91 -7.71
C GLY A 329 1.61 15.60 -8.29
N ASN A 330 2.31 14.48 -8.06
CA ASN A 330 1.85 13.16 -8.49
C ASN A 330 0.62 12.71 -7.69
N ALA A 331 0.59 13.00 -6.38
CA ALA A 331 -0.54 12.71 -5.52
C ALA A 331 -1.79 13.51 -5.93
N GLU A 332 -1.66 14.81 -6.21
CA GLU A 332 -2.76 15.65 -6.74
C GLU A 332 -3.36 15.04 -8.01
N ARG A 333 -2.49 14.63 -8.95
CA ARG A 333 -2.92 14.00 -10.20
C ARG A 333 -3.63 12.67 -9.99
N LEU A 334 -3.12 11.82 -9.08
CA LEU A 334 -3.73 10.52 -8.75
C LEU A 334 -5.09 10.68 -8.06
N LEU A 335 -5.20 11.64 -7.16
CA LEU A 335 -6.41 11.88 -6.36
C LEU A 335 -7.44 12.78 -7.08
N GLY A 336 -7.04 13.47 -8.13
CA GLY A 336 -7.88 14.46 -8.80
C GLY A 336 -8.20 15.69 -7.94
N ILE A 337 -7.28 16.08 -7.05
CA ILE A 337 -7.41 17.23 -6.15
C ILE A 337 -6.32 18.26 -6.44
N HIS A 338 -6.54 19.50 -5.97
CA HIS A 338 -5.52 20.55 -5.96
C HIS A 338 -5.41 21.14 -4.55
N ILE A 339 -4.18 21.35 -4.06
CA ILE A 339 -3.92 21.86 -2.71
C ILE A 339 -3.18 23.20 -2.71
#